data_28c8f1b47c094ff6c185bf47b8b66626
#
_entry.id   28c8f1b47c094ff6c185bf47b8b66626
#
_cell.length_a   1.000
_cell.length_b   1.000
_cell.length_c   1.000
_cell.angle_alpha   90.00
_cell.angle_beta   90.00
_cell.angle_gamma   90.00
#
_symmetry.space_group_name_H-M   'P 1'
#
loop_
_entity.id
_entity.type
_entity.pdbx_description
1 polymer ?
#
loop_
_entity_poly.entity_id
_entity_poly.type
_entity_poly.pdbx_seq_one_letter_code
_entity_poly.pdbx_strand_id
1 'polypeptide(L)'
;MKEFIKIHQNDNVAVALTPLSANRTLDVDGTEVTLREDIPQGHKFALTDIPADAKVIKYGCPIGIAKENISCGSWIHTHNIRTGLGDLLTYTYDRSVTELTPTAPRTFRGYRRPNGKVGIRNEIWIIPTVGCVNNVATAIERKAQKYVQGSVEGIFAFPHPYGCSQMGDDQENTRKILSDLINHPNAGGVLVLGLGCENSNIDVLKNYIGDYDPKRVRFLVAQESEDEIADALNILEDLSAYVGSFEREDIDCSELVIGMKCGGSDGLSGITANPVVGAFSDLLISKGGSTVLTEVPEMFGAETQLMNRCEDEVLFEKTVDLINNFKQYFQSHNQTIYENPSPGNKKGGISTLEDKSLGCTQKSGSAPVMDVLSYAEQVKTKGLNLLSAPGNDLVASTALAASGAHIVLFTTGRGTPFACPVPTMKISTNSSLNNRKQNWIDFNCGTLVEGDTLPELAEKLFDEVIAVASGKEVKSEIAGFH
;
A
#
# COMPACT_ATOMS: atom_id res chain seq x y z
N MET A 1 22.59 10.59 -19.23
CA MET A 1 21.57 10.54 -18.16
C MET A 1 20.85 11.86 -18.18
N LYS A 2 19.50 11.86 -18.17
CA LYS A 2 18.73 13.12 -18.07
C LYS A 2 18.97 13.74 -16.69
N GLU A 3 19.17 15.04 -16.63
CA GLU A 3 19.43 15.75 -15.38
C GLU A 3 18.17 16.33 -14.76
N PHE A 4 17.12 16.48 -15.55
CA PHE A 4 15.79 16.94 -15.15
C PHE A 4 14.72 16.30 -16.05
N ILE A 5 13.47 16.43 -15.65
CA ILE A 5 12.30 15.95 -16.40
C ILE A 5 11.14 16.95 -16.31
N LYS A 6 10.55 17.30 -17.45
CA LYS A 6 9.20 17.84 -17.56
C LYS A 6 8.28 16.66 -17.84
N ILE A 7 7.26 16.45 -16.98
CA ILE A 7 6.48 15.22 -16.98
C ILE A 7 5.35 15.29 -18.02
N HIS A 8 4.67 16.42 -18.10
CA HIS A 8 3.55 16.64 -19.02
C HIS A 8 3.76 17.94 -19.82
N GLN A 9 3.27 17.98 -21.06
CA GLN A 9 3.45 19.15 -21.95
C GLN A 9 2.94 20.46 -21.35
N ASN A 10 1.89 20.40 -20.52
CA ASN A 10 1.28 21.57 -19.88
C ASN A 10 1.98 21.99 -18.57
N ASP A 11 3.02 21.27 -18.13
CA ASP A 11 3.72 21.58 -16.89
C ASP A 11 4.46 22.93 -17.03
N ASN A 12 4.31 23.79 -16.03
CA ASN A 12 5.08 25.03 -15.89
C ASN A 12 6.26 24.86 -14.92
N VAL A 13 6.54 23.61 -14.52
CA VAL A 13 7.70 23.21 -13.72
C VAL A 13 8.38 22.00 -14.32
N ALA A 14 9.66 21.81 -14.01
CA ALA A 14 10.38 20.57 -14.21
C ALA A 14 10.98 20.09 -12.88
N VAL A 15 11.32 18.80 -12.79
CA VAL A 15 11.88 18.15 -11.60
C VAL A 15 13.33 17.81 -11.87
N ALA A 16 14.22 18.18 -10.95
CA ALA A 16 15.64 17.84 -10.98
C ALA A 16 15.85 16.35 -10.67
N LEU A 17 16.44 15.61 -11.59
CA LEU A 17 16.79 14.19 -11.40
C LEU A 17 18.17 14.03 -10.72
N THR A 18 18.99 15.06 -10.80
CA THR A 18 20.27 15.22 -10.10
C THR A 18 20.33 16.60 -9.48
N PRO A 19 21.19 16.87 -8.48
CA PRO A 19 21.39 18.24 -8.00
C PRO A 19 21.83 19.16 -9.14
N LEU A 20 21.19 20.33 -9.28
CA LEU A 20 21.48 21.32 -10.32
C LEU A 20 21.99 22.60 -9.67
N SER A 21 23.07 23.18 -10.20
CA SER A 21 23.68 24.39 -9.62
C SER A 21 23.04 25.67 -10.15
N ALA A 22 23.03 26.71 -9.33
CA ALA A 22 22.64 28.07 -9.70
C ALA A 22 23.42 28.60 -10.92
N ASN A 23 22.81 29.52 -11.66
CA ASN A 23 23.36 30.16 -12.85
C ASN A 23 23.63 29.21 -14.04
N ARG A 24 23.18 27.98 -13.95
CA ARG A 24 23.23 27.02 -15.05
C ARG A 24 22.03 27.24 -15.98
N THR A 25 22.29 27.28 -17.29
CA THR A 25 21.24 27.34 -18.32
C THR A 25 20.95 25.93 -18.82
N LEU A 26 19.69 25.57 -18.83
CA LEU A 26 19.15 24.28 -19.27
C LEU A 26 18.27 24.49 -20.50
N ASP A 27 18.37 23.60 -21.48
CA ASP A 27 17.42 23.55 -22.59
C ASP A 27 16.25 22.61 -22.20
N VAL A 28 15.06 23.18 -22.07
CA VAL A 28 13.83 22.45 -21.76
C VAL A 28 12.88 22.59 -22.95
N ASP A 29 12.78 21.53 -23.76
CA ASP A 29 11.95 21.47 -24.97
C ASP A 29 12.20 22.67 -25.94
N GLY A 30 13.46 23.08 -26.12
CA GLY A 30 13.84 24.20 -26.98
C GLY A 30 13.73 25.58 -26.32
N THR A 31 13.45 25.65 -25.02
CA THR A 31 13.42 26.88 -24.24
C THR A 31 14.58 26.91 -23.25
N GLU A 32 15.37 27.98 -23.31
CA GLU A 32 16.47 28.18 -22.36
C GLU A 32 15.94 28.66 -20.99
N VAL A 33 16.25 27.90 -19.93
CA VAL A 33 15.93 28.23 -18.54
C VAL A 33 17.21 28.36 -17.75
N THR A 34 17.51 29.54 -17.24
CA THR A 34 18.66 29.79 -16.34
C THR A 34 18.23 29.68 -14.91
N LEU A 35 18.81 28.74 -14.16
CA LEU A 35 18.51 28.52 -12.76
C LEU A 35 18.98 29.69 -11.91
N ARG A 36 18.13 30.15 -10.98
CA ARG A 36 18.42 31.27 -10.09
C ARG A 36 19.10 30.87 -8.80
N GLU A 37 18.95 29.61 -8.43
CA GLU A 37 19.47 29.03 -7.19
C GLU A 37 19.76 27.55 -7.38
N ASP A 38 20.41 26.90 -6.40
CA ASP A 38 20.67 25.47 -6.42
C ASP A 38 19.34 24.70 -6.27
N ILE A 39 19.13 23.70 -7.11
CA ILE A 39 17.92 22.84 -7.09
C ILE A 39 18.33 21.46 -6.60
N PRO A 40 17.92 21.01 -5.43
CA PRO A 40 18.19 19.67 -4.94
C PRO A 40 17.51 18.58 -5.80
N GLN A 41 18.05 17.37 -5.82
CA GLN A 41 17.42 16.21 -6.46
C GLN A 41 16.00 16.00 -5.94
N GLY A 42 15.06 15.70 -6.83
CA GLY A 42 13.63 15.51 -6.55
C GLY A 42 12.84 16.82 -6.39
N HIS A 43 13.49 17.97 -6.40
CA HIS A 43 12.84 19.27 -6.29
C HIS A 43 12.50 19.88 -7.65
N LYS A 44 11.60 20.85 -7.63
CA LYS A 44 11.04 21.51 -8.82
C LYS A 44 11.66 22.88 -9.05
N PHE A 45 11.77 23.26 -10.33
CA PHE A 45 12.08 24.64 -10.74
C PHE A 45 11.09 25.12 -11.78
N ALA A 46 10.84 26.43 -11.79
CA ALA A 46 9.90 27.09 -12.69
C ALA A 46 10.44 27.11 -14.14
N LEU A 47 9.61 26.78 -15.11
CA LEU A 47 9.92 26.85 -16.54
C LEU A 47 9.54 28.18 -17.16
N THR A 48 8.63 28.91 -16.52
CA THR A 48 8.13 30.23 -16.92
C THR A 48 7.95 31.09 -15.68
N ASP A 49 7.76 32.40 -15.87
CA ASP A 49 7.29 33.24 -14.77
C ASP A 49 5.87 32.82 -14.36
N ILE A 50 5.65 32.65 -13.05
CA ILE A 50 4.35 32.27 -12.48
C ILE A 50 3.89 33.42 -11.58
N PRO A 51 2.83 34.17 -11.95
CA PRO A 51 2.30 35.25 -11.13
C PRO A 51 1.80 34.74 -9.75
N ALA A 52 1.75 35.65 -8.78
CA ALA A 52 1.07 35.39 -7.51
C ALA A 52 -0.38 34.95 -7.78
N ASP A 53 -0.87 34.01 -6.95
CA ASP A 53 -2.17 33.36 -7.03
C ASP A 53 -2.43 32.55 -8.33
N ALA A 54 -1.44 32.40 -9.21
CA ALA A 54 -1.52 31.49 -10.35
C ALA A 54 -1.25 30.04 -9.93
N LYS A 55 -1.76 29.10 -10.73
CA LYS A 55 -1.57 27.67 -10.52
C LYS A 55 -0.16 27.22 -10.90
N VAL A 56 0.46 26.43 -10.04
CA VAL A 56 1.66 25.66 -10.35
C VAL A 56 1.22 24.30 -10.89
N ILE A 57 1.69 23.94 -12.07
CA ILE A 57 1.21 22.78 -12.84
C ILE A 57 2.32 21.72 -12.91
N LYS A 58 2.01 20.49 -12.49
CA LYS A 58 2.83 19.30 -12.63
C LYS A 58 1.92 18.10 -12.91
N TYR A 59 2.36 17.14 -13.69
CA TYR A 59 1.52 16.02 -14.16
C TYR A 59 0.31 16.49 -15.02
N GLY A 60 0.40 17.68 -15.64
CA GLY A 60 -0.71 18.29 -16.34
C GLY A 60 -1.81 18.86 -15.43
N CYS A 61 -1.64 18.80 -14.11
CA CYS A 61 -2.63 19.20 -13.10
C CYS A 61 -2.06 20.22 -12.12
N PRO A 62 -2.92 21.05 -11.49
CA PRO A 62 -2.50 21.96 -10.44
C PRO A 62 -1.96 21.20 -9.22
N ILE A 63 -0.74 21.51 -8.81
CA ILE A 63 -0.13 20.99 -7.57
C ILE A 63 -0.15 22.02 -6.43
N GLY A 64 -0.76 23.16 -6.66
CA GLY A 64 -0.91 24.26 -5.69
C GLY A 64 -0.95 25.63 -6.37
N ILE A 65 -0.90 26.66 -5.55
CA ILE A 65 -1.04 28.06 -5.92
C ILE A 65 0.22 28.82 -5.49
N ALA A 66 0.77 29.66 -6.37
CA ALA A 66 1.91 30.52 -6.06
C ALA A 66 1.53 31.54 -4.98
N LYS A 67 2.36 31.70 -3.94
CA LYS A 67 2.16 32.68 -2.86
C LYS A 67 2.59 34.09 -3.28
N GLU A 68 3.50 34.16 -4.23
CA GLU A 68 4.15 35.39 -4.73
C GLU A 68 4.52 35.18 -6.21
N ASN A 69 5.02 36.22 -6.88
CA ASN A 69 5.53 36.08 -8.24
C ASN A 69 6.80 35.19 -8.21
N ILE A 70 6.76 34.06 -8.91
CA ILE A 70 7.87 33.13 -9.05
C ILE A 70 8.49 33.34 -10.42
N SER A 71 9.76 33.72 -10.46
CA SER A 71 10.46 33.92 -11.73
C SER A 71 10.89 32.59 -12.36
N CYS A 72 11.00 32.54 -13.68
CA CYS A 72 11.58 31.42 -14.41
C CYS A 72 12.95 31.05 -13.85
N GLY A 73 13.23 29.75 -13.69
CA GLY A 73 14.45 29.21 -13.11
C GLY A 73 14.52 29.19 -11.58
N SER A 74 13.51 29.71 -10.87
CA SER A 74 13.47 29.68 -9.39
C SER A 74 13.08 28.32 -8.87
N TRP A 75 13.62 27.93 -7.70
CA TRP A 75 13.22 26.77 -6.95
C TRP A 75 11.78 26.89 -6.44
N ILE A 76 10.97 25.88 -6.69
CA ILE A 76 9.57 25.83 -6.22
C ILE A 76 9.46 24.85 -5.05
N HIS A 77 9.03 25.37 -3.91
CA HIS A 77 8.81 24.59 -2.70
C HIS A 77 7.87 25.30 -1.73
N THR A 78 7.74 24.79 -0.51
CA THR A 78 6.79 25.29 0.53
C THR A 78 6.93 26.76 0.87
N HIS A 79 8.05 27.42 0.56
CA HIS A 79 8.27 28.85 0.78
C HIS A 79 7.43 29.73 -0.18
N ASN A 80 7.25 29.30 -1.43
CA ASN A 80 6.60 30.08 -2.48
C ASN A 80 5.35 29.42 -3.10
N ILE A 81 4.94 28.22 -2.64
CA ILE A 81 3.69 27.55 -3.06
C ILE A 81 2.85 27.18 -1.83
N ARG A 82 1.53 27.23 -1.97
CA ARG A 82 0.54 26.78 -1.00
C ARG A 82 -0.45 25.81 -1.63
N THR A 83 -1.14 25.01 -0.81
CA THR A 83 -2.25 24.17 -1.26
C THR A 83 -3.38 25.04 -1.82
N GLY A 84 -4.04 24.55 -2.86
CA GLY A 84 -5.29 25.08 -3.39
C GLY A 84 -6.52 24.29 -2.94
N LEU A 85 -6.32 23.24 -2.10
CA LEU A 85 -7.42 22.43 -1.58
C LEU A 85 -8.28 23.22 -0.61
N GLY A 86 -9.59 23.08 -0.78
CA GLY A 86 -10.62 23.61 0.11
C GLY A 86 -11.32 22.51 0.89
N ASP A 87 -12.52 22.84 1.38
CA ASP A 87 -13.41 21.95 2.12
C ASP A 87 -14.00 20.82 1.23
N LEU A 88 -15.13 20.25 1.70
CA LEU A 88 -15.90 19.27 0.95
C LEU A 88 -16.27 19.80 -0.43
N LEU A 89 -16.05 19.00 -1.47
CA LEU A 89 -16.33 19.39 -2.84
C LEU A 89 -17.53 18.60 -3.39
N THR A 90 -18.23 19.24 -4.31
CA THR A 90 -19.20 18.58 -5.17
C THR A 90 -18.47 18.20 -6.46
N TYR A 91 -18.63 16.96 -6.89
CA TYR A 91 -17.97 16.42 -8.07
C TYR A 91 -19.01 16.15 -9.17
N THR A 92 -18.55 16.16 -10.41
CA THR A 92 -19.35 15.77 -11.56
C THR A 92 -18.71 14.56 -12.20
N TYR A 93 -19.52 13.55 -12.50
CA TYR A 93 -19.04 12.36 -13.18
C TYR A 93 -18.79 12.65 -14.66
N ASP A 94 -17.54 12.56 -15.08
CA ASP A 94 -17.10 12.67 -16.47
C ASP A 94 -16.32 11.40 -16.81
N ARG A 95 -17.08 10.36 -17.21
CA ARG A 95 -16.55 9.01 -17.42
C ARG A 95 -15.40 9.00 -18.43
N SER A 96 -14.21 8.64 -17.97
CA SER A 96 -13.00 8.50 -18.77
C SER A 96 -12.30 7.18 -18.42
N VAL A 97 -12.81 6.10 -18.95
CA VAL A 97 -12.35 4.73 -18.70
C VAL A 97 -11.47 4.24 -19.84
N THR A 98 -10.32 3.65 -19.49
CA THR A 98 -9.45 2.95 -20.43
C THR A 98 -9.68 1.45 -20.26
N GLU A 99 -10.25 0.82 -21.27
CA GLU A 99 -10.40 -0.65 -21.29
C GLU A 99 -9.04 -1.31 -21.50
N LEU A 100 -8.67 -2.20 -20.59
CA LEU A 100 -7.45 -2.98 -20.72
C LEU A 100 -7.70 -4.19 -21.62
N THR A 101 -6.83 -4.40 -22.60
CA THR A 101 -6.89 -5.60 -23.44
C THR A 101 -6.43 -6.81 -22.62
N PRO A 102 -7.26 -7.88 -22.53
CA PRO A 102 -6.84 -9.10 -21.86
C PRO A 102 -5.56 -9.68 -22.46
N THR A 103 -4.64 -10.10 -21.61
CA THR A 103 -3.36 -10.70 -22.03
C THR A 103 -3.27 -12.16 -21.59
N ALA A 104 -2.30 -12.90 -22.14
CA ALA A 104 -2.13 -14.31 -21.82
C ALA A 104 -1.94 -14.52 -20.31
N PRO A 105 -2.60 -15.51 -19.71
CA PRO A 105 -2.45 -15.81 -18.30
C PRO A 105 -1.02 -16.24 -17.95
N ARG A 106 -0.64 -16.02 -16.70
CA ARG A 106 0.61 -16.49 -16.09
C ARG A 106 0.25 -17.26 -14.83
N THR A 107 1.07 -18.21 -14.45
CA THR A 107 0.87 -19.00 -13.24
C THR A 107 1.95 -18.70 -12.21
N PHE A 108 1.62 -18.95 -10.94
CA PHE A 108 2.55 -18.98 -9.82
C PHE A 108 2.36 -20.29 -9.04
N ARG A 109 3.34 -20.64 -8.20
CA ARG A 109 3.28 -21.83 -7.34
C ARG A 109 2.70 -21.45 -5.99
N GLY A 110 1.39 -21.72 -5.78
CA GLY A 110 0.67 -21.36 -4.55
C GLY A 110 0.01 -22.55 -3.87
N TYR A 111 -0.70 -22.29 -2.79
CA TYR A 111 -1.41 -23.29 -2.00
C TYR A 111 -2.92 -23.11 -2.13
N ARG A 112 -3.61 -24.12 -2.66
CA ARG A 112 -5.07 -24.12 -2.70
C ARG A 112 -5.62 -24.66 -1.39
N ARG A 113 -6.46 -23.86 -0.74
CA ARG A 113 -7.10 -24.24 0.52
C ARG A 113 -8.39 -25.04 0.27
N PRO A 114 -8.84 -25.88 1.25
CA PRO A 114 -10.08 -26.67 1.10
C PRO A 114 -11.34 -25.84 0.78
N ASN A 115 -11.39 -24.57 1.18
CA ASN A 115 -12.47 -23.63 0.87
C ASN A 115 -12.35 -22.97 -0.52
N GLY A 116 -11.36 -23.39 -1.33
CA GLY A 116 -11.11 -22.85 -2.68
C GLY A 116 -10.24 -21.61 -2.72
N LYS A 117 -10.01 -20.92 -1.60
CA LYS A 117 -9.09 -19.76 -1.55
C LYS A 117 -7.66 -20.19 -1.82
N VAL A 118 -6.83 -19.23 -2.25
CA VAL A 118 -5.44 -19.46 -2.61
C VAL A 118 -4.53 -18.67 -1.68
N GLY A 119 -3.49 -19.30 -1.14
CA GLY A 119 -2.42 -18.65 -0.40
C GLY A 119 -1.11 -18.69 -1.16
N ILE A 120 -0.25 -17.71 -0.94
CA ILE A 120 1.12 -17.67 -1.48
C ILE A 120 2.16 -18.06 -0.42
N ARG A 121 1.71 -18.20 0.83
CA ARG A 121 2.47 -18.69 1.98
C ARG A 121 1.69 -19.82 2.63
N ASN A 122 2.40 -20.64 3.40
CA ASN A 122 1.84 -21.75 4.16
C ASN A 122 2.30 -21.66 5.62
N GLU A 123 1.88 -20.57 6.25
CA GLU A 123 2.27 -20.18 7.59
C GLU A 123 1.25 -20.63 8.63
N ILE A 124 1.64 -20.68 9.90
CA ILE A 124 0.73 -20.81 11.03
C ILE A 124 0.73 -19.47 11.78
N TRP A 125 -0.44 -18.88 11.93
CA TRP A 125 -0.60 -17.59 12.60
C TRP A 125 -1.17 -17.73 14.00
N ILE A 126 -0.62 -17.01 14.97
CA ILE A 126 -1.13 -16.88 16.32
C ILE A 126 -1.76 -15.50 16.41
N ILE A 127 -3.08 -15.46 16.52
CA ILE A 127 -3.86 -14.22 16.55
C ILE A 127 -4.40 -14.01 17.97
N PRO A 128 -3.83 -13.06 18.76
CA PRO A 128 -4.40 -12.66 20.03
C PRO A 128 -5.74 -11.97 19.83
N THR A 129 -6.72 -12.20 20.71
CA THR A 129 -8.00 -11.46 20.73
C THR A 129 -7.88 -10.15 21.48
N VAL A 130 -6.88 -10.03 22.35
CA VAL A 130 -6.66 -8.87 23.23
C VAL A 130 -5.18 -8.69 23.54
N GLY A 131 -4.77 -7.43 23.72
CA GLY A 131 -3.38 -7.08 24.03
C GLY A 131 -2.80 -7.74 25.30
N CYS A 132 -3.65 -8.17 26.24
CA CYS A 132 -3.21 -8.81 27.50
C CYS A 132 -2.46 -10.13 27.27
N VAL A 133 -2.74 -10.86 26.20
CA VAL A 133 -2.07 -12.15 25.89
C VAL A 133 -0.93 -12.00 24.86
N ASN A 134 -0.53 -10.80 24.47
CA ASN A 134 0.54 -10.59 23.50
C ASN A 134 1.87 -11.25 23.89
N ASN A 135 2.27 -11.13 25.17
CA ASN A 135 3.53 -11.71 25.63
C ASN A 135 3.46 -13.25 25.65
N VAL A 136 2.28 -13.82 25.92
CA VAL A 136 2.02 -15.25 25.83
C VAL A 136 2.14 -15.71 24.38
N ALA A 137 1.48 -15.00 23.44
CA ALA A 137 1.56 -15.28 21.99
C ALA A 137 3.01 -15.27 21.49
N THR A 138 3.80 -14.26 21.86
CA THR A 138 5.23 -14.15 21.49
C THR A 138 6.08 -15.26 22.14
N ALA A 139 5.76 -15.66 23.37
CA ALA A 139 6.46 -16.76 24.03
C ALA A 139 6.15 -18.10 23.36
N ILE A 140 4.90 -18.33 22.95
CA ILE A 140 4.45 -19.49 22.20
C ILE A 140 5.15 -19.54 20.84
N GLU A 141 5.14 -18.44 20.08
CA GLU A 141 5.80 -18.32 18.77
C GLU A 141 7.24 -18.80 18.83
N ARG A 142 8.02 -18.28 19.77
CA ARG A 142 9.45 -18.65 19.94
C ARG A 142 9.65 -20.12 20.24
N LYS A 143 8.78 -20.71 21.08
CA LYS A 143 8.88 -22.12 21.47
C LYS A 143 8.36 -23.06 20.39
N ALA A 144 7.44 -22.60 19.55
CA ALA A 144 6.79 -23.38 18.50
C ALA A 144 7.64 -23.53 17.22
N GLN A 145 8.74 -22.76 17.07
CA GLN A 145 9.61 -22.87 15.88
C GLN A 145 10.13 -24.28 15.61
N LYS A 146 10.24 -25.12 16.65
CA LYS A 146 10.62 -26.54 16.53
C LYS A 146 9.60 -27.38 15.74
N TYR A 147 8.37 -26.90 15.57
CA TYR A 147 7.31 -27.57 14.82
C TYR A 147 7.24 -27.14 13.35
N VAL A 148 8.07 -26.18 12.90
CA VAL A 148 8.19 -25.82 11.48
C VAL A 148 8.77 -27.04 10.74
N GLN A 149 7.90 -27.72 9.96
CA GLN A 149 8.23 -28.95 9.24
C GLN A 149 7.40 -29.10 7.96
N GLY A 150 7.83 -29.98 7.07
CA GLY A 150 7.14 -30.19 5.80
C GLY A 150 7.09 -28.91 4.96
N SER A 151 5.92 -28.53 4.54
CA SER A 151 5.69 -27.28 3.78
C SER A 151 5.34 -26.08 4.66
N VAL A 152 5.41 -26.19 5.99
CA VAL A 152 5.20 -25.04 6.90
C VAL A 152 6.35 -24.05 6.74
N GLU A 153 6.05 -22.82 6.38
CA GLU A 153 7.05 -21.77 6.09
C GLU A 153 7.41 -20.93 7.33
N GLY A 154 6.60 -20.99 8.38
CA GLY A 154 6.86 -20.32 9.65
C GLY A 154 5.67 -20.34 10.59
N ILE A 155 5.91 -19.96 11.85
CA ILE A 155 4.89 -19.76 12.88
C ILE A 155 5.08 -18.36 13.43
N PHE A 156 4.06 -17.48 13.29
CA PHE A 156 4.17 -16.05 13.60
C PHE A 156 3.00 -15.58 14.47
N ALA A 157 3.30 -14.74 15.46
CA ALA A 157 2.31 -14.06 16.28
C ALA A 157 2.13 -12.60 15.82
N PHE A 158 0.89 -12.12 15.84
CA PHE A 158 0.55 -10.73 15.48
C PHE A 158 0.01 -9.95 16.68
N PRO A 159 0.87 -9.50 17.60
CA PRO A 159 0.47 -8.74 18.77
C PRO A 159 -0.17 -7.39 18.40
N HIS A 160 -1.20 -6.99 19.16
CA HIS A 160 -1.87 -5.70 19.00
C HIS A 160 -2.38 -5.17 20.35
N PRO A 161 -2.60 -3.85 20.52
CA PRO A 161 -3.00 -3.26 21.81
C PRO A 161 -4.50 -3.28 22.07
N TYR A 162 -5.31 -3.85 21.21
CA TYR A 162 -6.78 -3.74 21.20
C TYR A 162 -7.47 -4.95 21.84
N GLY A 163 -8.81 -5.01 21.73
CA GLY A 163 -9.66 -6.16 22.09
C GLY A 163 -10.46 -5.99 23.38
N CYS A 164 -10.12 -5.01 24.24
CA CYS A 164 -10.83 -4.71 25.46
C CYS A 164 -11.11 -3.21 25.57
N SER A 165 -12.30 -2.85 26.10
CA SER A 165 -12.71 -1.46 26.40
C SER A 165 -12.69 -0.49 25.19
N GLN A 166 -12.70 -1.00 23.97
CA GLN A 166 -12.98 -0.20 22.78
C GLN A 166 -14.49 0.06 22.68
N MET A 167 -14.87 1.15 22.02
CA MET A 167 -16.27 1.55 21.86
C MET A 167 -16.64 1.71 20.38
N GLY A 168 -17.90 1.44 20.06
CA GLY A 168 -18.47 1.71 18.74
C GLY A 168 -17.68 1.09 17.59
N ASP A 169 -17.40 1.91 16.60
CA ASP A 169 -16.74 1.50 15.35
C ASP A 169 -15.31 1.00 15.56
N ASP A 170 -14.58 1.51 16.56
CA ASP A 170 -13.21 1.06 16.85
C ASP A 170 -13.19 -0.42 17.24
N GLN A 171 -14.15 -0.85 18.08
CA GLN A 171 -14.26 -2.26 18.47
C GLN A 171 -14.75 -3.13 17.31
N GLU A 172 -15.71 -2.64 16.56
CA GLU A 172 -16.24 -3.32 15.37
C GLU A 172 -15.17 -3.54 14.32
N ASN A 173 -14.39 -2.51 14.03
CA ASN A 173 -13.27 -2.59 13.10
C ASN A 173 -12.17 -3.57 13.56
N THR A 174 -11.87 -3.58 14.87
CA THR A 174 -10.91 -4.54 15.45
C THR A 174 -11.38 -5.98 15.23
N ARG A 175 -12.65 -6.27 15.49
CA ARG A 175 -13.23 -7.61 15.30
C ARG A 175 -13.18 -8.05 13.84
N LYS A 176 -13.52 -7.16 12.91
CA LYS A 176 -13.47 -7.43 11.47
C LYS A 176 -12.04 -7.72 11.02
N ILE A 177 -11.09 -6.86 11.34
CA ILE A 177 -9.67 -7.05 10.99
C ILE A 177 -9.14 -8.39 11.52
N LEU A 178 -9.40 -8.71 12.81
CA LEU A 178 -8.95 -9.97 13.40
C LEU A 178 -9.58 -11.18 12.68
N SER A 179 -10.89 -11.14 12.39
CA SER A 179 -11.57 -12.22 11.70
C SER A 179 -11.08 -12.41 10.27
N ASP A 180 -10.77 -11.32 9.57
CA ASP A 180 -10.25 -11.37 8.20
C ASP A 180 -8.82 -11.92 8.16
N LEU A 181 -7.98 -11.56 9.12
CA LEU A 181 -6.65 -12.17 9.27
C LEU A 181 -6.74 -13.66 9.61
N ILE A 182 -7.66 -14.06 10.50
CA ILE A 182 -7.91 -15.48 10.81
C ILE A 182 -8.33 -16.25 9.56
N ASN A 183 -9.10 -15.61 8.67
CA ASN A 183 -9.58 -16.21 7.41
C ASN A 183 -8.60 -16.04 6.24
N HIS A 184 -7.45 -15.39 6.45
CA HIS A 184 -6.50 -15.10 5.38
C HIS A 184 -5.85 -16.39 4.84
N PRO A 185 -5.80 -16.60 3.51
CA PRO A 185 -5.34 -17.86 2.93
C PRO A 185 -3.82 -18.08 3.01
N ASN A 186 -3.00 -17.07 3.28
CA ASN A 186 -1.57 -17.26 3.55
C ASN A 186 -1.34 -18.03 4.86
N ALA A 187 -2.28 -17.94 5.81
CA ALA A 187 -2.28 -18.80 6.99
C ALA A 187 -2.86 -20.18 6.63
N GLY A 188 -2.01 -21.19 6.53
CA GLY A 188 -2.41 -22.59 6.42
C GLY A 188 -3.10 -23.10 7.69
N GLY A 189 -2.72 -22.56 8.85
CA GLY A 189 -3.31 -22.82 10.16
C GLY A 189 -3.35 -21.57 11.04
N VAL A 190 -4.30 -21.50 11.96
CA VAL A 190 -4.44 -20.36 12.88
C VAL A 190 -4.76 -20.85 14.29
N LEU A 191 -3.99 -20.34 15.27
CA LEU A 191 -4.33 -20.40 16.68
C LEU A 191 -4.88 -19.04 17.13
N VAL A 192 -6.16 -18.98 17.47
CA VAL A 192 -6.80 -17.81 18.07
C VAL A 192 -6.62 -17.89 19.58
N LEU A 193 -5.87 -16.96 20.16
CA LEU A 193 -5.52 -16.94 21.58
C LEU A 193 -6.31 -15.85 22.31
N GLY A 194 -7.29 -16.26 23.12
CA GLY A 194 -8.08 -15.39 23.98
C GLY A 194 -7.56 -15.34 25.41
N LEU A 195 -7.87 -14.26 26.14
CA LEU A 195 -7.68 -14.20 27.58
C LEU A 195 -8.83 -14.90 28.31
N GLY A 196 -10.09 -14.53 27.99
CA GLY A 196 -11.32 -15.07 28.58
C GLY A 196 -12.30 -14.03 29.11
N CYS A 197 -11.83 -12.83 29.47
CA CYS A 197 -12.68 -11.77 30.02
C CYS A 197 -12.80 -10.52 29.13
N GLU A 198 -12.20 -10.53 27.93
CA GLU A 198 -12.22 -9.43 26.98
C GLU A 198 -13.56 -9.26 26.26
N ASN A 199 -13.84 -8.03 25.79
CA ASN A 199 -15.06 -7.73 25.06
C ASN A 199 -15.11 -8.39 23.66
N SER A 200 -13.96 -8.64 23.06
CA SER A 200 -13.82 -9.33 21.79
C SER A 200 -13.36 -10.78 21.99
N ASN A 201 -13.99 -11.48 22.95
CA ASN A 201 -13.67 -12.87 23.27
C ASN A 201 -13.94 -13.82 22.09
N ILE A 202 -13.48 -15.05 22.20
CA ILE A 202 -13.56 -16.07 21.14
C ILE A 202 -14.99 -16.31 20.67
N ASP A 203 -15.99 -16.34 21.57
CA ASP A 203 -17.38 -16.59 21.18
C ASP A 203 -17.96 -15.43 20.37
N VAL A 204 -17.59 -14.20 20.71
CA VAL A 204 -17.95 -13.02 19.91
C VAL A 204 -17.26 -13.09 18.55
N LEU A 205 -15.95 -13.38 18.50
CA LEU A 205 -15.19 -13.43 17.25
C LEU A 205 -15.66 -14.53 16.30
N LYS A 206 -16.12 -15.68 16.78
CA LYS A 206 -16.71 -16.74 15.94
C LYS A 206 -17.85 -16.24 15.07
N ASN A 207 -18.64 -15.25 15.51
CA ASN A 207 -19.72 -14.66 14.71
C ASN A 207 -19.17 -13.84 13.51
N TYR A 208 -17.96 -13.30 13.62
CA TYR A 208 -17.29 -12.56 12.54
C TYR A 208 -16.48 -13.48 11.63
N ILE A 209 -15.85 -14.52 12.19
CA ILE A 209 -15.09 -15.53 11.43
C ILE A 209 -16.03 -16.29 10.49
N GLY A 210 -17.27 -16.54 10.93
CA GLY A 210 -18.25 -17.32 10.16
C GLY A 210 -17.87 -18.81 10.12
N ASP A 211 -18.19 -19.48 9.03
CA ASP A 211 -17.86 -20.89 8.83
C ASP A 211 -16.35 -21.09 8.71
N TYR A 212 -15.78 -21.98 9.50
CA TYR A 212 -14.36 -22.29 9.51
C TYR A 212 -14.10 -23.80 9.57
N ASP A 213 -12.97 -24.23 9.01
CA ASP A 213 -12.47 -25.60 9.16
C ASP A 213 -11.80 -25.76 10.54
N PRO A 214 -12.33 -26.61 11.45
CA PRO A 214 -11.76 -26.84 12.77
C PRO A 214 -10.38 -27.50 12.74
N LYS A 215 -9.95 -28.06 11.61
CA LYS A 215 -8.56 -28.53 11.43
C LYS A 215 -7.59 -27.37 11.20
N ARG A 216 -8.07 -26.27 10.61
CA ARG A 216 -7.29 -25.08 10.26
C ARG A 216 -7.31 -24.02 11.36
N VAL A 217 -8.47 -23.76 11.97
CA VAL A 217 -8.64 -22.71 12.99
C VAL A 217 -8.91 -23.35 14.35
N ARG A 218 -8.01 -23.12 15.27
CA ARG A 218 -8.05 -23.65 16.65
C ARG A 218 -8.13 -22.48 17.64
N PHE A 219 -8.74 -22.71 18.78
CA PHE A 219 -8.98 -21.70 19.80
C PHE A 219 -8.41 -22.15 21.14
N LEU A 220 -7.86 -21.19 21.89
CA LEU A 220 -7.38 -21.40 23.26
C LEU A 220 -7.74 -20.19 24.11
N VAL A 221 -8.35 -20.42 25.27
CA VAL A 221 -8.66 -19.39 26.28
C VAL A 221 -7.67 -19.55 27.44
N ALA A 222 -6.81 -18.54 27.62
CA ALA A 222 -5.71 -18.63 28.59
C ALA A 222 -6.20 -18.81 30.04
N GLN A 223 -7.30 -18.16 30.44
CA GLN A 223 -7.87 -18.27 31.79
C GLN A 223 -8.53 -19.65 32.09
N GLU A 224 -8.82 -20.43 31.07
CA GLU A 224 -9.41 -21.77 31.20
C GLU A 224 -8.37 -22.88 31.17
N SER A 225 -7.10 -22.56 30.87
CA SER A 225 -5.97 -23.49 30.82
C SER A 225 -5.18 -23.44 32.12
N GLU A 226 -4.62 -24.60 32.53
CA GLU A 226 -3.67 -24.68 33.65
C GLU A 226 -2.26 -24.27 33.22
N ASP A 227 -1.89 -24.52 31.94
CA ASP A 227 -0.64 -24.07 31.30
C ASP A 227 -0.93 -23.76 29.84
N GLU A 228 -1.32 -22.50 29.59
CA GLU A 228 -1.70 -22.02 28.27
C GLU A 228 -0.57 -22.14 27.23
N ILE A 229 0.69 -22.13 27.68
CA ILE A 229 1.83 -22.31 26.77
C ILE A 229 1.94 -23.78 26.35
N ALA A 230 1.82 -24.72 27.28
CA ALA A 230 1.87 -26.15 26.98
C ALA A 230 0.69 -26.56 26.07
N ASP A 231 -0.52 -26.10 26.38
CA ASP A 231 -1.71 -26.40 25.58
C ASP A 231 -1.60 -25.81 24.18
N ALA A 232 -1.12 -24.55 24.04
CA ALA A 232 -0.87 -23.94 22.75
C ALA A 232 0.16 -24.71 21.92
N LEU A 233 1.24 -25.19 22.53
CA LEU A 233 2.27 -25.96 21.83
C LEU A 233 1.71 -27.30 21.30
N ASN A 234 0.85 -27.98 22.06
CA ASN A 234 0.16 -29.19 21.58
C ASN A 234 -0.75 -28.89 20.38
N ILE A 235 -1.51 -27.79 20.44
CA ILE A 235 -2.36 -27.34 19.31
C ILE A 235 -1.50 -27.02 18.08
N LEU A 236 -0.37 -26.35 18.26
CA LEU A 236 0.51 -25.95 17.15
C LEU A 236 1.24 -27.15 16.52
N GLU A 237 1.53 -28.20 17.30
CA GLU A 237 2.04 -29.47 16.77
C GLU A 237 1.02 -30.13 15.84
N ASP A 238 -0.26 -30.21 16.25
CA ASP A 238 -1.35 -30.72 15.41
C ASP A 238 -1.56 -29.86 14.16
N LEU A 239 -1.57 -28.52 14.33
CA LEU A 239 -1.69 -27.58 13.21
C LEU A 239 -0.51 -27.75 12.23
N SER A 240 0.70 -27.92 12.74
CA SER A 240 1.89 -28.11 11.91
C SER A 240 1.80 -29.39 11.08
N ALA A 241 1.31 -30.48 11.67
CA ALA A 241 1.07 -31.72 10.92
C ALA A 241 0.01 -31.54 9.81
N TYR A 242 -1.07 -30.81 10.08
CA TYR A 242 -2.10 -30.50 9.10
C TYR A 242 -1.57 -29.58 7.99
N VAL A 243 -0.95 -28.45 8.35
CA VAL A 243 -0.42 -27.45 7.41
C VAL A 243 0.72 -28.01 6.58
N GLY A 244 1.59 -28.82 7.19
CA GLY A 244 2.72 -29.46 6.52
C GLY A 244 2.35 -30.48 5.43
N SER A 245 1.05 -30.84 5.32
CA SER A 245 0.54 -31.74 4.28
C SER A 245 0.16 -31.03 2.97
N PHE A 246 0.10 -29.69 2.95
CA PHE A 246 -0.21 -28.95 1.71
C PHE A 246 1.01 -28.89 0.80
N GLU A 247 0.76 -28.94 -0.49
CA GLU A 247 1.78 -28.78 -1.53
C GLU A 247 1.48 -27.57 -2.42
N ARG A 248 2.53 -26.96 -2.96
CA ARG A 248 2.36 -25.89 -3.95
C ARG A 248 1.93 -26.48 -5.30
N GLU A 249 0.91 -25.89 -5.91
CA GLU A 249 0.43 -26.21 -7.25
C GLU A 249 0.49 -25.00 -8.17
N ASP A 250 0.37 -25.22 -9.48
CA ASP A 250 0.28 -24.13 -10.46
C ASP A 250 -1.10 -23.48 -10.40
N ILE A 251 -1.12 -22.20 -10.10
CA ILE A 251 -2.32 -21.39 -9.91
C ILE A 251 -2.26 -20.19 -10.85
N ASP A 252 -3.37 -19.87 -11.48
CA ASP A 252 -3.48 -18.72 -12.36
C ASP A 252 -3.33 -17.40 -11.59
N CYS A 253 -2.57 -16.44 -12.16
CA CYS A 253 -2.35 -15.15 -11.52
C CYS A 253 -3.61 -14.29 -11.37
N SER A 254 -4.72 -14.70 -12.01
CA SER A 254 -6.04 -14.10 -11.79
C SER A 254 -6.55 -14.28 -10.34
N GLU A 255 -5.97 -15.21 -9.59
CA GLU A 255 -6.27 -15.39 -8.15
C GLU A 255 -5.50 -14.40 -7.25
N LEU A 256 -4.49 -13.69 -7.78
CA LEU A 256 -3.72 -12.74 -6.98
C LEU A 256 -4.50 -11.47 -6.69
N VAL A 257 -4.41 -11.04 -5.43
CA VAL A 257 -4.82 -9.73 -4.94
C VAL A 257 -3.58 -9.03 -4.41
N ILE A 258 -3.25 -7.86 -4.97
CA ILE A 258 -2.04 -7.11 -4.62
C ILE A 258 -2.42 -5.76 -4.02
N GLY A 259 -2.01 -5.53 -2.77
CA GLY A 259 -2.18 -4.25 -2.09
C GLY A 259 -1.11 -3.25 -2.52
N MET A 260 -1.48 -1.98 -2.66
CA MET A 260 -0.57 -0.92 -3.10
C MET A 260 -0.61 0.24 -2.11
N LYS A 261 0.57 0.62 -1.62
CA LYS A 261 0.73 1.77 -0.73
C LYS A 261 2.09 2.43 -0.87
N CYS A 262 2.31 3.54 -0.16
CA CYS A 262 3.62 4.18 -0.09
C CYS A 262 3.94 4.66 1.33
N GLY A 263 5.23 4.84 1.61
CA GLY A 263 5.71 5.45 2.85
C GLY A 263 7.12 6.01 2.68
N GLY A 264 7.38 7.17 3.29
CA GLY A 264 8.64 7.87 3.07
C GLY A 264 8.83 8.37 1.63
N SER A 265 7.74 8.84 0.99
CA SER A 265 7.74 9.33 -0.40
C SER A 265 8.65 10.54 -0.59
N ASP A 266 9.21 10.69 -1.78
CA ASP A 266 10.04 11.79 -2.26
C ASP A 266 9.51 12.36 -3.59
N GLY A 267 10.18 13.37 -4.15
CA GLY A 267 9.80 14.00 -5.40
C GLY A 267 9.90 13.08 -6.63
N LEU A 268 10.60 11.94 -6.52
CA LEU A 268 10.71 10.95 -7.58
C LEU A 268 9.62 9.88 -7.50
N SER A 269 8.87 9.78 -6.40
CA SER A 269 7.86 8.73 -6.19
C SER A 269 6.83 8.67 -7.31
N GLY A 270 6.26 9.81 -7.71
CA GLY A 270 5.28 9.92 -8.80
C GLY A 270 5.91 9.91 -10.21
N ILE A 271 7.22 9.79 -10.32
CA ILE A 271 7.96 9.77 -11.60
C ILE A 271 8.49 8.37 -11.89
N THR A 272 8.85 7.60 -10.86
CA THR A 272 9.50 6.30 -11.00
C THR A 272 8.65 5.16 -10.41
N ALA A 273 8.71 4.93 -9.10
CA ALA A 273 8.12 3.75 -8.47
C ALA A 273 6.59 3.68 -8.63
N ASN A 274 5.87 4.79 -8.42
CA ASN A 274 4.41 4.76 -8.50
C ASN A 274 3.90 4.49 -9.92
N PRO A 275 4.43 5.12 -10.99
CA PRO A 275 4.07 4.75 -12.37
C PRO A 275 4.42 3.29 -12.71
N VAL A 276 5.55 2.75 -12.22
CA VAL A 276 5.92 1.34 -12.47
C VAL A 276 4.93 0.40 -11.78
N VAL A 277 4.54 0.69 -10.53
CA VAL A 277 3.48 -0.06 -9.83
C VAL A 277 2.14 0.08 -10.55
N GLY A 278 1.82 1.25 -11.12
CA GLY A 278 0.61 1.46 -11.93
C GLY A 278 0.60 0.62 -13.19
N ALA A 279 1.70 0.59 -13.93
CA ALA A 279 1.83 -0.25 -15.12
C ALA A 279 1.81 -1.75 -14.77
N PHE A 280 2.39 -2.15 -13.64
CA PHE A 280 2.23 -3.49 -13.07
C PHE A 280 0.76 -3.80 -12.74
N SER A 281 0.04 -2.85 -12.13
CA SER A 281 -1.39 -3.00 -11.81
C SER A 281 -2.21 -3.28 -13.06
N ASP A 282 -2.02 -2.49 -14.11
CA ASP A 282 -2.68 -2.69 -15.40
C ASP A 282 -2.34 -4.07 -16.00
N LEU A 283 -1.08 -4.47 -15.91
CA LEU A 283 -0.62 -5.77 -16.41
C LEU A 283 -1.27 -6.94 -15.64
N LEU A 284 -1.34 -6.88 -14.32
CA LEU A 284 -1.99 -7.91 -13.50
C LEU A 284 -3.51 -7.97 -13.78
N ILE A 285 -4.17 -6.81 -13.86
CA ILE A 285 -5.61 -6.72 -14.17
C ILE A 285 -5.89 -7.25 -15.58
N SER A 286 -5.03 -6.97 -16.56
CA SER A 286 -5.18 -7.52 -17.92
C SER A 286 -5.12 -9.05 -17.95
N LYS A 287 -4.56 -9.69 -16.92
CA LYS A 287 -4.50 -11.14 -16.70
C LYS A 287 -5.58 -11.65 -15.75
N GLY A 288 -6.55 -10.80 -15.38
CA GLY A 288 -7.69 -11.15 -14.53
C GLY A 288 -7.44 -11.07 -13.02
N GLY A 289 -6.26 -10.61 -12.56
CA GLY A 289 -5.97 -10.40 -11.15
C GLY A 289 -6.58 -9.12 -10.59
N SER A 290 -6.31 -8.82 -9.32
CA SER A 290 -6.88 -7.66 -8.64
C SER A 290 -5.79 -6.84 -7.93
N THR A 291 -6.01 -5.53 -7.88
CA THR A 291 -5.17 -4.60 -7.12
C THR A 291 -6.04 -3.75 -6.20
N VAL A 292 -5.47 -3.34 -5.07
CA VAL A 292 -6.16 -2.53 -4.06
C VAL A 292 -5.32 -1.29 -3.77
N LEU A 293 -5.87 -0.11 -4.09
CA LEU A 293 -5.29 1.17 -3.70
C LEU A 293 -5.94 1.65 -2.39
N THR A 294 -5.14 2.11 -1.45
CA THR A 294 -5.60 2.65 -0.17
C THR A 294 -4.93 3.98 0.15
N GLU A 295 -4.98 4.40 1.43
CA GLU A 295 -4.46 5.69 1.90
C GLU A 295 -5.30 6.87 1.37
N VAL A 296 -6.60 6.88 1.73
CA VAL A 296 -7.56 7.88 1.22
C VAL A 296 -7.08 9.33 1.35
N PRO A 297 -6.42 9.77 2.44
CA PRO A 297 -5.86 11.11 2.51
C PRO A 297 -4.81 11.45 1.43
N GLU A 298 -4.21 10.45 0.81
CA GLU A 298 -3.27 10.60 -0.31
C GLU A 298 -3.96 10.60 -1.69
N MET A 299 -5.28 10.63 -1.72
CA MET A 299 -6.09 10.81 -2.92
C MET A 299 -6.62 12.25 -3.05
N PHE A 300 -6.60 13.04 -1.96
CA PHE A 300 -7.13 14.42 -1.94
C PHE A 300 -6.37 15.32 -2.90
N GLY A 301 -7.10 15.96 -3.83
CA GLY A 301 -6.55 16.78 -4.91
C GLY A 301 -6.21 15.98 -6.19
N ALA A 302 -6.32 14.65 -6.15
CA ALA A 302 -6.21 13.76 -7.31
C ALA A 302 -7.46 12.87 -7.48
N GLU A 303 -8.46 13.02 -6.63
CA GLU A 303 -9.64 12.17 -6.55
C GLU A 303 -10.43 12.09 -7.85
N THR A 304 -10.50 13.17 -8.60
CA THR A 304 -11.24 13.20 -9.89
C THR A 304 -10.68 12.24 -10.93
N GLN A 305 -9.36 11.94 -10.86
CA GLN A 305 -8.74 10.95 -11.74
C GLN A 305 -9.22 9.53 -11.44
N LEU A 306 -9.55 9.22 -10.18
CA LEU A 306 -10.13 7.94 -9.78
C LEU A 306 -11.64 7.92 -10.03
N MET A 307 -12.33 8.99 -9.67
CA MET A 307 -13.78 9.15 -9.83
C MET A 307 -14.22 8.98 -11.28
N ASN A 308 -13.51 9.60 -12.23
CA ASN A 308 -13.84 9.53 -13.65
C ASN A 308 -13.52 8.17 -14.29
N ARG A 309 -12.75 7.32 -13.60
CA ARG A 309 -12.47 5.95 -14.00
C ARG A 309 -13.42 4.91 -13.38
N CYS A 310 -14.40 5.33 -12.58
CA CYS A 310 -15.44 4.45 -12.10
C CYS A 310 -16.24 3.87 -13.26
N GLU A 311 -16.60 2.58 -13.17
CA GLU A 311 -17.31 1.87 -14.24
C GLU A 311 -18.70 2.49 -14.48
N ASP A 312 -19.35 2.94 -13.43
CA ASP A 312 -20.68 3.53 -13.46
C ASP A 312 -20.86 4.67 -12.44
N GLU A 313 -22.02 5.31 -12.47
CA GLU A 313 -22.38 6.41 -11.57
C GLU A 313 -22.54 5.96 -10.12
N VAL A 314 -22.90 4.69 -9.87
CA VAL A 314 -23.03 4.15 -8.50
C VAL A 314 -21.64 4.05 -7.86
N LEU A 315 -20.66 3.56 -8.58
CA LEU A 315 -19.26 3.52 -8.11
C LEU A 315 -18.65 4.92 -7.98
N PHE A 316 -19.01 5.84 -8.90
CA PHE A 316 -18.62 7.23 -8.77
C PHE A 316 -19.11 7.82 -7.44
N GLU A 317 -20.41 7.69 -7.11
CA GLU A 317 -20.96 8.16 -5.85
C GLU A 317 -20.30 7.51 -4.63
N LYS A 318 -20.06 6.20 -4.65
CA LYS A 318 -19.29 5.52 -3.59
C LYS A 318 -17.87 6.09 -3.43
N THR A 319 -17.22 6.47 -4.54
CA THR A 319 -15.88 7.08 -4.50
C THR A 319 -15.95 8.51 -3.93
N VAL A 320 -16.98 9.27 -4.28
CA VAL A 320 -17.25 10.58 -3.67
C VAL A 320 -17.45 10.45 -2.17
N ASP A 321 -18.25 9.47 -1.74
CA ASP A 321 -18.49 9.20 -0.32
C ASP A 321 -17.20 8.77 0.40
N LEU A 322 -16.38 7.91 -0.20
CA LEU A 322 -15.06 7.51 0.33
C LEU A 322 -14.21 8.74 0.66
N ILE A 323 -14.10 9.67 -0.28
CA ILE A 323 -13.29 10.88 -0.15
C ILE A 323 -13.91 11.86 0.86
N ASN A 324 -15.19 12.17 0.72
CA ASN A 324 -15.86 13.18 1.54
C ASN A 324 -16.03 12.72 3.00
N ASN A 325 -16.35 11.43 3.25
CA ASN A 325 -16.44 10.88 4.60
C ASN A 325 -15.09 10.97 5.32
N PHE A 326 -13.98 10.72 4.61
CA PHE A 326 -12.65 10.84 5.20
C PHE A 326 -12.28 12.29 5.50
N LYS A 327 -12.65 13.25 4.62
CA LYS A 327 -12.50 14.69 4.89
C LYS A 327 -13.34 15.13 6.11
N GLN A 328 -14.59 14.65 6.22
CA GLN A 328 -15.46 14.91 7.37
C GLN A 328 -14.87 14.32 8.67
N TYR A 329 -14.23 13.15 8.61
CA TYR A 329 -13.54 12.56 9.75
C TYR A 329 -12.44 13.50 10.27
N PHE A 330 -11.59 14.08 9.40
CA PHE A 330 -10.62 15.08 9.82
C PHE A 330 -11.28 16.31 10.46
N GLN A 331 -12.33 16.84 9.83
CA GLN A 331 -13.04 18.03 10.33
C GLN A 331 -13.71 17.78 11.69
N SER A 332 -14.32 16.60 11.89
CA SER A 332 -14.96 16.23 13.18
C SER A 332 -13.97 16.16 14.33
N HIS A 333 -12.68 15.94 14.04
CA HIS A 333 -11.59 15.94 15.01
C HIS A 333 -10.81 17.27 15.05
N ASN A 334 -11.31 18.33 14.43
CA ASN A 334 -10.66 19.63 14.31
C ASN A 334 -9.24 19.55 13.72
N GLN A 335 -9.01 18.64 12.77
CA GLN A 335 -7.78 18.47 12.04
C GLN A 335 -7.89 19.05 10.62
N THR A 336 -6.78 19.57 10.11
CA THR A 336 -6.72 20.06 8.73
C THR A 336 -6.60 18.87 7.76
N ILE A 337 -7.39 18.89 6.68
CA ILE A 337 -7.38 17.83 5.65
C ILE A 337 -6.07 17.77 4.85
N TYR A 338 -5.26 18.83 4.88
CA TYR A 338 -4.01 19.01 4.12
C TYR A 338 -2.75 19.06 5.00
N GLU A 339 -2.75 18.40 6.16
CA GLU A 339 -1.56 18.28 7.01
C GLU A 339 -0.41 17.56 6.29
N ASN A 340 -0.72 16.50 5.55
CA ASN A 340 0.20 15.84 4.65
C ASN A 340 0.62 16.81 3.50
N PRO A 341 1.87 16.84 3.01
CA PRO A 341 2.98 15.90 3.21
C PRO A 341 3.75 16.11 4.53
N SER A 342 4.31 15.01 5.04
CA SER A 342 5.15 15.03 6.25
C SER A 342 6.43 15.87 6.06
N PRO A 343 7.11 16.27 7.15
CA PRO A 343 8.40 16.96 7.04
C PRO A 343 9.43 16.20 6.20
N GLY A 344 9.44 14.86 6.27
CA GLY A 344 10.30 14.02 5.47
C GLY A 344 9.98 14.07 3.98
N ASN A 345 8.71 14.07 3.61
CA ASN A 345 8.27 14.19 2.22
C ASN A 345 8.65 15.57 1.65
N LYS A 346 8.45 16.63 2.44
CA LYS A 346 8.87 18.01 2.07
C LYS A 346 10.36 18.07 1.81
N LYS A 347 11.19 17.53 2.71
CA LYS A 347 12.64 17.44 2.50
C LYS A 347 13.01 16.67 1.24
N GLY A 348 12.18 15.73 0.80
CA GLY A 348 12.36 14.94 -0.43
C GLY A 348 11.84 15.61 -1.69
N GLY A 349 11.34 16.85 -1.65
CA GLY A 349 10.91 17.62 -2.84
C GLY A 349 9.39 17.73 -3.05
N ILE A 350 8.57 17.05 -2.24
CA ILE A 350 7.10 17.19 -2.29
C ILE A 350 6.69 18.47 -1.55
N SER A 351 5.83 19.31 -2.14
CA SER A 351 5.52 20.62 -1.58
C SER A 351 4.11 20.75 -0.99
N THR A 352 3.12 20.13 -1.60
CA THR A 352 1.70 20.24 -1.22
C THR A 352 1.06 18.86 -1.18
N LEU A 353 -0.17 18.78 -0.67
CA LEU A 353 -0.90 17.50 -0.68
C LEU A 353 -1.27 17.09 -2.11
N GLU A 354 -1.68 18.04 -2.96
CA GLU A 354 -1.97 17.77 -4.38
C GLU A 354 -0.74 17.20 -5.11
N ASP A 355 0.43 17.78 -4.89
CA ASP A 355 1.69 17.28 -5.46
C ASP A 355 1.95 15.83 -5.03
N LYS A 356 1.68 15.50 -3.77
CA LYS A 356 1.79 14.13 -3.23
C LYS A 356 0.74 13.21 -3.84
N SER A 357 -0.52 13.61 -3.82
CA SER A 357 -1.65 12.78 -4.22
C SER A 357 -1.62 12.44 -5.72
N LEU A 358 -1.31 13.41 -6.58
CA LEU A 358 -1.13 13.19 -8.02
C LEU A 358 0.01 12.18 -8.32
N GLY A 359 1.03 12.16 -7.48
CA GLY A 359 2.08 11.14 -7.54
C GLY A 359 1.64 9.80 -6.98
N CYS A 360 0.90 9.78 -5.87
CA CYS A 360 0.47 8.55 -5.19
C CYS A 360 -0.57 7.77 -5.98
N THR A 361 -1.54 8.45 -6.60
CA THR A 361 -2.60 7.82 -7.41
C THR A 361 -2.08 7.14 -8.67
N GLN A 362 -0.87 7.48 -9.14
CA GLN A 362 -0.21 6.77 -10.25
C GLN A 362 -0.10 5.26 -10.02
N LYS A 363 -0.03 4.78 -8.76
CA LYS A 363 0.00 3.36 -8.43
C LYS A 363 -1.21 2.58 -8.94
N SER A 364 -2.34 3.25 -9.17
CA SER A 364 -3.57 2.63 -9.67
C SER A 364 -3.57 2.36 -11.19
N GLY A 365 -2.52 2.74 -11.92
CA GLY A 365 -2.46 2.58 -13.38
C GLY A 365 -3.58 3.31 -14.09
N SER A 366 -4.07 2.71 -15.17
CA SER A 366 -5.15 3.24 -16.03
C SER A 366 -6.45 2.44 -15.98
N ALA A 367 -6.46 1.28 -15.32
CA ALA A 367 -7.62 0.39 -15.21
C ALA A 367 -8.86 1.09 -14.64
N PRO A 368 -10.08 0.68 -15.03
CA PRO A 368 -11.30 1.16 -14.40
C PRO A 368 -11.35 0.78 -12.92
N VAL A 369 -11.95 1.66 -12.09
CA VAL A 369 -12.29 1.34 -10.70
C VAL A 369 -13.50 0.42 -10.69
N MET A 370 -13.36 -0.77 -10.13
CA MET A 370 -14.36 -1.83 -10.16
C MET A 370 -15.12 -1.98 -8.85
N ASP A 371 -14.54 -1.53 -7.71
CA ASP A 371 -15.23 -1.50 -6.42
C ASP A 371 -14.60 -0.49 -5.46
N VAL A 372 -15.39 -0.10 -4.45
CA VAL A 372 -14.99 0.78 -3.35
C VAL A 372 -15.33 0.08 -2.04
N LEU A 373 -14.30 -0.26 -1.28
CA LEU A 373 -14.37 -1.05 -0.07
C LEU A 373 -14.32 -0.17 1.19
N SER A 374 -15.19 -0.46 2.13
CA SER A 374 -15.12 0.10 3.47
C SER A 374 -13.88 -0.43 4.22
N TYR A 375 -13.51 0.20 5.34
CA TYR A 375 -12.44 -0.31 6.20
C TYR A 375 -12.77 -1.74 6.67
N ALA A 376 -11.81 -2.63 6.58
CA ALA A 376 -11.98 -4.05 6.88
C ALA A 376 -13.05 -4.76 6.01
N GLU A 377 -13.19 -4.37 4.76
CA GLU A 377 -14.00 -5.09 3.78
C GLU A 377 -13.11 -5.88 2.82
N GLN A 378 -13.51 -7.12 2.53
CA GLN A 378 -12.75 -8.03 1.66
C GLN A 378 -13.02 -7.74 0.18
N VAL A 379 -11.98 -7.91 -0.65
CA VAL A 379 -12.08 -7.85 -2.12
C VAL A 379 -12.98 -8.98 -2.61
N LYS A 380 -14.00 -8.62 -3.39
CA LYS A 380 -14.93 -9.55 -4.05
C LYS A 380 -14.95 -9.36 -5.56
N THR A 381 -14.61 -8.17 -6.02
CA THR A 381 -14.65 -7.79 -7.43
C THR A 381 -13.24 -7.80 -8.02
N LYS A 382 -13.05 -8.47 -9.16
CA LYS A 382 -11.78 -8.48 -9.89
C LYS A 382 -11.48 -7.10 -10.47
N GLY A 383 -10.19 -6.74 -10.56
CA GLY A 383 -9.73 -5.47 -11.09
C GLY A 383 -9.23 -4.50 -10.02
N LEU A 384 -9.27 -3.20 -10.30
CA LEU A 384 -8.85 -2.16 -9.36
C LEU A 384 -9.94 -1.88 -8.32
N ASN A 385 -9.59 -2.03 -7.05
CA ASN A 385 -10.45 -1.71 -5.92
C ASN A 385 -9.86 -0.54 -5.12
N LEU A 386 -10.71 0.34 -4.57
CA LEU A 386 -10.31 1.39 -3.64
C LEU A 386 -10.70 0.97 -2.22
N LEU A 387 -9.78 1.07 -1.25
CA LEU A 387 -10.03 0.66 0.14
C LEU A 387 -9.94 1.86 1.08
N SER A 388 -10.96 2.04 1.91
CA SER A 388 -10.96 3.04 2.98
C SER A 388 -9.93 2.67 4.06
N ALA A 389 -8.81 3.41 4.12
CA ALA A 389 -7.86 3.36 5.23
C ALA A 389 -7.04 4.66 5.30
N PRO A 390 -6.49 5.00 6.47
CA PRO A 390 -5.67 6.20 6.66
C PRO A 390 -4.30 6.09 6.02
N GLY A 391 -3.54 7.19 5.99
CA GLY A 391 -2.15 7.22 5.51
C GLY A 391 -1.10 6.68 6.51
N ASN A 392 -1.50 5.99 7.57
CA ASN A 392 -0.60 5.37 8.53
C ASN A 392 -0.11 4.02 8.00
N ASP A 393 1.22 3.81 7.96
CA ASP A 393 1.82 2.61 7.36
C ASP A 393 1.30 1.31 7.96
N LEU A 394 1.23 1.21 9.29
CA LEU A 394 0.77 0.01 9.99
C LEU A 394 -0.71 -0.24 9.71
N VAL A 395 -1.56 0.76 9.89
CA VAL A 395 -3.01 0.63 9.76
C VAL A 395 -3.41 0.32 8.32
N ALA A 396 -2.85 1.07 7.34
CA ALA A 396 -3.16 0.87 5.92
C ALA A 396 -2.70 -0.50 5.40
N SER A 397 -1.50 -0.95 5.77
CA SER A 397 -0.99 -2.25 5.31
C SER A 397 -1.74 -3.42 5.97
N THR A 398 -2.12 -3.29 7.25
CA THR A 398 -2.95 -4.30 7.92
C THR A 398 -4.35 -4.36 7.28
N ALA A 399 -4.93 -3.21 6.92
CA ALA A 399 -6.21 -3.17 6.21
C ALA A 399 -6.12 -3.82 4.81
N LEU A 400 -5.02 -3.62 4.08
CA LEU A 400 -4.76 -4.32 2.81
C LEU A 400 -4.67 -5.84 3.01
N ALA A 401 -3.92 -6.30 4.01
CA ALA A 401 -3.85 -7.73 4.33
C ALA A 401 -5.24 -8.28 4.70
N ALA A 402 -5.99 -7.60 5.57
CA ALA A 402 -7.34 -7.99 5.95
C ALA A 402 -8.30 -7.98 4.76
N SER A 403 -8.16 -7.08 3.78
CA SER A 403 -8.95 -7.10 2.55
C SER A 403 -8.67 -8.29 1.63
N GLY A 404 -7.68 -9.12 1.96
CA GLY A 404 -7.30 -10.32 1.22
C GLY A 404 -6.10 -10.14 0.29
N ALA A 405 -5.36 -9.04 0.41
CA ALA A 405 -4.13 -8.85 -0.36
C ALA A 405 -3.07 -9.90 0.01
N HIS A 406 -2.57 -10.63 -0.97
CA HIS A 406 -1.53 -11.65 -0.79
C HIS A 406 -0.14 -11.04 -0.57
N ILE A 407 0.13 -9.90 -1.23
CA ILE A 407 1.38 -9.15 -1.19
C ILE A 407 1.01 -7.67 -1.09
N VAL A 408 1.81 -6.90 -0.36
CA VAL A 408 1.75 -5.43 -0.37
C VAL A 408 2.96 -4.87 -1.10
N LEU A 409 2.74 -4.13 -2.18
CA LEU A 409 3.76 -3.33 -2.85
C LEU A 409 3.89 -1.99 -2.13
N PHE A 410 5.03 -1.74 -1.55
CA PHE A 410 5.31 -0.59 -0.71
C PHE A 410 6.36 0.31 -1.34
N THR A 411 5.94 1.37 -2.04
CA THR A 411 6.87 2.31 -2.68
C THR A 411 7.48 3.27 -1.65
N THR A 412 8.78 3.56 -1.78
CA THR A 412 9.50 4.41 -0.83
C THR A 412 10.69 5.13 -1.48
N GLY A 413 10.85 6.41 -1.16
CA GLY A 413 12.00 7.21 -1.58
C GLY A 413 13.10 7.30 -0.52
N ARG A 414 12.75 7.03 0.75
CA ARG A 414 13.66 7.16 1.91
C ARG A 414 13.97 5.84 2.59
N GLY A 415 13.12 4.82 2.38
CA GLY A 415 13.22 3.51 2.98
C GLY A 415 12.54 3.38 4.34
N THR A 416 12.07 2.19 4.63
CA THR A 416 11.53 1.77 5.92
C THR A 416 11.76 0.27 6.12
N PRO A 417 12.07 -0.20 7.34
CA PRO A 417 12.13 -1.63 7.64
C PRO A 417 10.75 -2.26 7.87
N PHE A 418 9.68 -1.45 7.92
CA PHE A 418 8.32 -1.88 8.23
C PHE A 418 7.86 -3.05 7.35
N ALA A 419 7.12 -3.99 7.95
CA ALA A 419 6.37 -5.05 7.27
C ALA A 419 4.97 -5.20 7.89
N CYS A 420 4.07 -5.88 7.20
CA CYS A 420 2.73 -6.23 7.65
C CYS A 420 2.53 -7.76 7.58
N PRO A 421 1.40 -8.33 8.05
CA PRO A 421 1.19 -9.78 8.10
C PRO A 421 1.32 -10.55 6.78
N VAL A 422 1.46 -9.86 5.65
CA VAL A 422 1.70 -10.47 4.35
C VAL A 422 3.02 -9.97 3.76
N PRO A 423 3.65 -10.70 2.83
CA PRO A 423 4.89 -10.27 2.19
C PRO A 423 4.81 -8.82 1.73
N THR A 424 5.73 -7.98 2.24
CA THR A 424 5.75 -6.53 2.01
C THR A 424 6.96 -6.16 1.18
N MET A 425 6.77 -6.10 -0.15
CA MET A 425 7.83 -5.76 -1.11
C MET A 425 8.14 -4.27 -1.08
N LYS A 426 9.37 -3.90 -0.74
CA LYS A 426 9.84 -2.51 -0.77
C LYS A 426 10.36 -2.14 -2.15
N ILE A 427 9.77 -1.11 -2.75
CA ILE A 427 10.09 -0.64 -4.10
C ILE A 427 10.68 0.76 -4.00
N SER A 428 11.97 0.90 -4.34
CA SER A 428 12.65 2.20 -4.24
C SER A 428 12.33 3.10 -5.44
N THR A 429 12.20 4.40 -5.15
CA THR A 429 12.02 5.45 -6.17
C THR A 429 13.34 5.85 -6.83
N ASN A 430 14.47 5.52 -6.21
CA ASN A 430 15.79 5.94 -6.65
C ASN A 430 16.87 4.89 -6.35
N SER A 431 17.88 4.81 -7.22
CA SER A 431 18.97 3.84 -7.11
C SER A 431 19.89 4.11 -5.92
N SER A 432 19.98 5.35 -5.45
CA SER A 432 20.78 5.69 -4.26
C SER A 432 20.26 4.99 -3.01
N LEU A 433 18.94 4.98 -2.81
CA LEU A 433 18.31 4.24 -1.72
C LEU A 433 18.52 2.74 -1.87
N ASN A 434 18.27 2.19 -3.06
CA ASN A 434 18.47 0.77 -3.35
C ASN A 434 19.90 0.32 -3.00
N ASN A 435 20.90 1.06 -3.45
CA ASN A 435 22.31 0.73 -3.24
C ASN A 435 22.72 0.82 -1.76
N ARG A 436 22.14 1.79 -1.01
CA ARG A 436 22.45 2.00 0.40
C ARG A 436 21.72 1.03 1.33
N LYS A 437 20.51 0.56 0.95
CA LYS A 437 19.61 -0.25 1.78
C LYS A 437 19.20 -1.55 1.09
N GLN A 438 20.16 -2.29 0.58
CA GLN A 438 19.98 -3.57 -0.10
C GLN A 438 19.28 -4.63 0.78
N ASN A 439 19.37 -4.50 2.11
CA ASN A 439 18.68 -5.36 3.07
C ASN A 439 17.22 -4.95 3.31
N TRP A 440 16.74 -3.82 2.75
CA TRP A 440 15.36 -3.38 2.86
C TRP A 440 14.61 -3.41 1.53
N ILE A 441 15.32 -3.12 0.43
CA ILE A 441 14.73 -2.87 -0.89
C ILE A 441 14.73 -4.16 -1.71
N ASP A 442 13.55 -4.54 -2.19
CA ASP A 442 13.33 -5.72 -3.03
C ASP A 442 13.43 -5.38 -4.52
N PHE A 443 13.00 -4.16 -4.93
CA PHE A 443 12.98 -3.76 -6.33
C PHE A 443 13.37 -2.29 -6.51
N ASN A 444 14.17 -1.99 -7.53
CA ASN A 444 14.63 -0.64 -7.84
C ASN A 444 13.93 -0.06 -9.08
N CYS A 445 13.12 0.98 -8.87
CA CYS A 445 12.51 1.74 -9.98
C CYS A 445 13.30 3.00 -10.35
N GLY A 446 14.38 3.34 -9.65
CA GLY A 446 15.23 4.48 -9.98
C GLY A 446 15.82 4.41 -11.39
N THR A 447 16.02 3.20 -11.91
CA THR A 447 16.55 2.96 -13.26
C THR A 447 15.64 3.47 -14.37
N LEU A 448 14.36 3.77 -14.10
CA LEU A 448 13.46 4.41 -15.08
C LEU A 448 13.98 5.76 -15.58
N VAL A 449 14.64 6.54 -14.72
CA VAL A 449 15.26 7.81 -15.11
C VAL A 449 16.73 7.66 -15.53
N GLU A 450 17.27 6.44 -15.45
CA GLU A 450 18.63 6.09 -15.81
C GLU A 450 18.73 5.40 -17.18
N GLY A 451 17.60 4.95 -17.77
CA GLY A 451 17.57 4.41 -19.13
C GLY A 451 16.60 3.25 -19.38
N ASP A 452 16.09 2.60 -18.32
CA ASP A 452 15.02 1.60 -18.47
C ASP A 452 13.72 2.26 -18.96
N THR A 453 12.84 1.49 -19.58
CA THR A 453 11.50 1.94 -19.98
C THR A 453 10.43 1.48 -18.97
N LEU A 454 9.31 2.19 -18.94
CA LEU A 454 8.19 1.86 -18.06
C LEU A 454 7.65 0.44 -18.32
N PRO A 455 7.39 0.00 -19.57
CA PRO A 455 6.93 -1.37 -19.82
C PRO A 455 7.92 -2.45 -19.37
N GLU A 456 9.23 -2.24 -19.60
CA GLU A 456 10.27 -3.19 -19.17
C GLU A 456 10.33 -3.35 -17.65
N LEU A 457 10.25 -2.24 -16.91
CA LEU A 457 10.22 -2.29 -15.45
C LEU A 457 8.93 -2.90 -14.91
N ALA A 458 7.80 -2.64 -15.55
CA ALA A 458 6.53 -3.26 -15.16
C ALA A 458 6.57 -4.80 -15.33
N GLU A 459 7.12 -5.31 -16.44
CA GLU A 459 7.31 -6.74 -16.66
C GLU A 459 8.31 -7.35 -15.66
N LYS A 460 9.45 -6.69 -15.40
CA LYS A 460 10.42 -7.13 -14.39
C LYS A 460 9.77 -7.18 -12.99
N LEU A 461 8.96 -6.17 -12.63
CA LEU A 461 8.23 -6.16 -11.36
C LEU A 461 7.18 -7.28 -11.30
N PHE A 462 6.50 -7.54 -12.42
CA PHE A 462 5.56 -8.64 -12.53
C PHE A 462 6.23 -10.00 -12.32
N ASP A 463 7.38 -10.24 -12.96
CA ASP A 463 8.18 -11.45 -12.75
C ASP A 463 8.61 -11.61 -11.29
N GLU A 464 9.01 -10.51 -10.64
CA GLU A 464 9.40 -10.52 -9.24
C GLU A 464 8.21 -10.83 -8.31
N VAL A 465 7.03 -10.26 -8.56
CA VAL A 465 5.80 -10.56 -7.83
C VAL A 465 5.40 -12.05 -8.01
N ILE A 466 5.50 -12.59 -9.20
CA ILE A 466 5.25 -14.03 -9.45
C ILE A 466 6.26 -14.90 -8.70
N ALA A 467 7.54 -14.50 -8.62
CA ALA A 467 8.55 -15.22 -7.86
C ALA A 467 8.23 -15.21 -6.35
N VAL A 468 7.81 -14.05 -5.80
CA VAL A 468 7.38 -13.91 -4.40
C VAL A 468 6.11 -14.74 -4.14
N ALA A 469 5.13 -14.69 -5.03
CA ALA A 469 3.92 -15.53 -4.95
C ALA A 469 4.24 -17.03 -5.02
N SER A 470 5.36 -17.39 -5.66
CA SER A 470 5.85 -18.77 -5.76
C SER A 470 6.77 -19.21 -4.63
N GLY A 471 6.96 -18.37 -3.59
CA GLY A 471 7.70 -18.73 -2.38
C GLY A 471 9.06 -18.04 -2.21
N LYS A 472 9.46 -17.12 -3.11
CA LYS A 472 10.62 -16.26 -2.86
C LYS A 472 10.32 -15.35 -1.67
N GLU A 473 11.19 -15.33 -0.68
CA GLU A 473 11.08 -14.43 0.46
C GLU A 473 11.47 -13.00 0.07
N VAL A 474 10.73 -12.01 0.58
CA VAL A 474 11.10 -10.60 0.51
C VAL A 474 12.07 -10.23 1.62
N LYS A 475 12.76 -9.10 1.50
CA LYS A 475 13.80 -8.66 2.45
C LYS A 475 13.31 -8.54 3.89
N SER A 476 12.04 -8.16 4.09
CA SER A 476 11.46 -8.10 5.43
C SER A 476 11.28 -9.50 6.04
N GLU A 477 10.81 -10.48 5.28
CA GLU A 477 10.69 -11.87 5.75
C GLU A 477 12.07 -12.45 6.11
N ILE A 478 13.08 -12.26 5.25
CA ILE A 478 14.47 -12.68 5.51
C ILE A 478 15.02 -12.05 6.80
N ALA A 479 14.61 -10.82 7.12
CA ALA A 479 15.01 -10.12 8.34
C ALA A 479 14.15 -10.50 9.57
N GLY A 480 13.13 -11.34 9.41
CA GLY A 480 12.21 -11.75 10.48
C GLY A 480 11.20 -10.65 10.85
N PHE A 481 10.82 -9.78 9.91
CA PHE A 481 9.79 -8.75 10.10
C PHE A 481 8.49 -9.20 9.43
N HIS A 482 7.40 -9.20 10.24
CA HIS A 482 6.05 -9.61 9.82
C HIS A 482 4.99 -8.63 10.31
#